data_f95c5a0dfbd4d6a318752c5833973113
#
_entry.id   f95c5a0dfbd4d6a318752c5833973113
#
_cell.length_a   1.000
_cell.length_b   1.000
_cell.length_c   1.000
_cell.angle_alpha   90.00
_cell.angle_beta   90.00
_cell.angle_gamma   90.00
#
_symmetry.space_group_name_H-M   'P 1'
#
loop_
_entity.id
_entity.type
_entity.pdbx_description
1 polymer ?
#
loop_
_entity_poly.entity_id
_entity_poly.type
_entity_poly.pdbx_seq_one_letter_code
_entity_poly.pdbx_strand_id
1 'polypeptide(L)'
;AMGYDTTASGTYSTAMGYDTTASGTVSTAIGDQTTASDYASLVIGQYNSSGSSATSATSFSTSNTAFVIGNGADSSNKSDAFKVMFNGDTYVSSSLYLAGTAITATAAEINLLDGVTTIGDGILASVTESSNTGVRLSTSNASNHGEIGDAAVDLSKQGASSTTRGATGYGSLASGYNTTASESYSTALGSYTVASGYGSTALGRLTTASGYYSTAMGRYTTASDYASVVIGRYNSSSSSATSADNF
;
A
#
# COMPACT_ATOMS: atom_id res chain seq x y z
N ALA A 1 -22.53 11.80 43.86
CA ALA A 1 -21.10 11.62 44.09
C ALA A 1 -20.84 10.59 45.19
N MET A 2 -19.81 9.77 45.03
CA MET A 2 -19.43 8.73 45.99
C MET A 2 -17.93 8.61 46.12
N GLY A 3 -17.34 8.88 47.28
CA GLY A 3 -15.90 8.86 47.55
C GLY A 3 -15.41 10.07 48.32
N TYR A 4 -14.08 10.31 48.28
CA TYR A 4 -13.46 11.43 48.96
C TYR A 4 -13.31 12.61 47.99
N ASP A 5 -13.78 13.79 48.38
CA ASP A 5 -13.72 15.06 47.62
C ASP A 5 -14.26 14.95 46.17
N THR A 6 -15.35 14.17 46.01
CA THR A 6 -15.95 13.94 44.68
C THR A 6 -17.07 14.95 44.42
N THR A 7 -17.12 15.50 43.20
CA THR A 7 -18.11 16.49 42.79
C THR A 7 -18.87 16.05 41.58
N ALA A 8 -20.22 15.85 41.68
CA ALA A 8 -21.13 15.63 40.55
C ALA A 8 -22.00 16.88 40.41
N SER A 9 -21.56 17.88 39.66
CA SER A 9 -22.26 19.16 39.48
C SER A 9 -23.08 19.24 38.17
N GLY A 10 -22.83 18.38 37.23
CA GLY A 10 -23.66 18.27 36.03
C GLY A 10 -25.04 17.66 36.30
N THR A 11 -26.05 18.08 35.55
CA THR A 11 -27.39 17.48 35.63
C THR A 11 -27.31 16.00 35.25
N TYR A 12 -27.80 15.10 36.10
CA TYR A 12 -27.72 13.63 35.95
C TYR A 12 -26.31 13.07 35.90
N SER A 13 -25.31 13.78 36.45
CA SER A 13 -23.91 13.34 36.44
C SER A 13 -23.61 12.36 37.60
N THR A 14 -22.56 11.57 37.41
CA THR A 14 -22.06 10.60 38.39
C THR A 14 -20.57 10.81 38.60
N ALA A 15 -20.13 10.97 39.86
CA ALA A 15 -18.70 11.04 40.20
C ALA A 15 -18.41 10.00 41.30
N MET A 16 -17.36 9.19 41.12
CA MET A 16 -16.99 8.12 42.07
C MET A 16 -15.49 7.95 42.15
N GLY A 17 -14.89 8.02 43.38
CA GLY A 17 -13.48 7.79 43.59
C GLY A 17 -12.85 8.82 44.52
N TYR A 18 -11.64 9.28 44.20
CA TYR A 18 -10.90 10.29 44.95
C TYR A 18 -10.73 11.56 44.12
N ASP A 19 -11.14 12.72 44.62
CA ASP A 19 -11.01 14.04 43.96
C ASP A 19 -11.53 14.02 42.46
N THR A 20 -12.67 13.35 42.24
CA THR A 20 -13.26 13.22 40.88
C THR A 20 -14.32 14.29 40.64
N THR A 21 -14.39 14.79 39.42
CA THR A 21 -15.37 15.82 39.01
C THR A 21 -16.14 15.39 37.77
N ALA A 22 -17.48 15.33 37.89
CA ALA A 22 -18.37 15.17 36.76
C ALA A 22 -19.24 16.44 36.61
N SER A 23 -18.81 17.35 35.73
CA SER A 23 -19.46 18.66 35.52
C SER A 23 -20.30 18.74 34.26
N GLY A 24 -20.12 17.85 33.29
CA GLY A 24 -20.97 17.74 32.12
C GLY A 24 -22.36 17.16 32.44
N THR A 25 -23.40 17.63 31.78
CA THR A 25 -24.72 17.02 31.86
C THR A 25 -24.66 15.57 31.41
N VAL A 26 -25.21 14.63 32.20
CA VAL A 26 -25.18 13.18 31.97
C VAL A 26 -23.77 12.58 31.96
N SER A 27 -22.77 13.30 32.44
CA SER A 27 -21.37 12.81 32.46
C SER A 27 -21.11 11.86 33.63
N THR A 28 -20.09 11.01 33.47
CA THR A 28 -19.63 10.08 34.50
C THR A 28 -18.12 10.14 34.62
N ALA A 29 -17.61 10.39 35.84
CA ALA A 29 -16.20 10.36 36.18
C ALA A 29 -15.92 9.32 37.28
N ILE A 30 -15.01 8.39 37.04
CA ILE A 30 -14.66 7.33 38.00
C ILE A 30 -13.14 7.19 38.07
N GLY A 31 -12.58 7.23 39.29
CA GLY A 31 -11.17 6.96 39.52
C GLY A 31 -10.49 7.93 40.49
N ASP A 32 -9.25 8.28 40.16
CA ASP A 32 -8.42 9.19 40.95
C ASP A 32 -8.20 10.48 40.16
N GLN A 33 -8.66 11.62 40.69
CA GLN A 33 -8.55 12.95 40.07
C GLN A 33 -8.96 12.98 38.59
N THR A 34 -10.05 12.27 38.28
CA THR A 34 -10.65 12.27 36.95
C THR A 34 -11.67 13.39 36.78
N THR A 35 -11.75 13.98 35.60
CA THR A 35 -12.68 15.06 35.30
C THR A 35 -13.45 14.75 33.99
N ALA A 36 -14.80 14.70 34.08
CA ALA A 36 -15.71 14.54 32.95
C ALA A 36 -16.54 15.82 32.77
N SER A 37 -16.13 16.72 31.88
CA SER A 37 -16.74 18.03 31.69
C SER A 37 -17.62 18.14 30.45
N ASP A 38 -17.49 17.24 29.49
CA ASP A 38 -18.33 17.22 28.28
C ASP A 38 -19.68 16.56 28.54
N TYR A 39 -20.69 16.98 27.76
CA TYR A 39 -22.02 16.35 27.78
C TYR A 39 -21.92 14.83 27.46
N ALA A 40 -22.55 14.03 28.29
CA ALA A 40 -22.62 12.57 28.18
C ALA A 40 -21.28 11.85 28.11
N SER A 41 -20.19 12.47 28.58
CA SER A 41 -18.86 11.84 28.60
C SER A 41 -18.71 10.82 29.72
N LEU A 42 -17.94 9.77 29.46
CA LEU A 42 -17.48 8.81 30.45
C LEU A 42 -15.95 8.89 30.57
N VAL A 43 -15.46 9.17 31.75
CA VAL A 43 -14.03 9.23 32.07
C VAL A 43 -13.73 8.25 33.18
N ILE A 44 -12.70 7.41 32.99
CA ILE A 44 -12.21 6.48 33.99
C ILE A 44 -10.68 6.56 34.13
N GLY A 45 -10.13 6.02 35.20
CA GLY A 45 -8.67 5.95 35.41
C GLY A 45 -8.15 7.02 36.36
N GLN A 46 -7.10 7.74 35.96
CA GLN A 46 -6.52 8.79 36.79
C GLN A 46 -5.97 9.94 35.94
N TYR A 47 -6.03 11.17 36.49
CA TYR A 47 -5.42 12.38 35.90
C TYR A 47 -5.58 12.49 34.39
N ASN A 48 -6.84 12.38 33.89
CA ASN A 48 -7.10 12.52 32.45
C ASN A 48 -6.80 13.93 31.93
N SER A 49 -6.37 13.99 30.68
CA SER A 49 -6.12 15.23 29.94
C SER A 49 -7.36 15.68 29.17
N SER A 50 -7.93 14.78 28.34
CA SER A 50 -9.12 15.06 27.53
C SER A 50 -10.39 15.06 28.35
N GLY A 51 -11.35 15.92 28.00
CA GLY A 51 -12.61 16.05 28.71
C GLY A 51 -12.52 16.75 30.06
N SER A 52 -11.31 17.18 30.49
CA SER A 52 -11.11 17.97 31.72
C SER A 52 -11.51 19.44 31.59
N SER A 53 -11.63 19.94 30.36
CA SER A 53 -12.25 21.23 30.03
C SER A 53 -13.38 20.95 29.02
N ALA A 54 -14.55 21.51 29.27
CA ALA A 54 -15.71 21.24 28.44
C ALA A 54 -15.60 21.88 27.05
N THR A 55 -15.85 21.11 26.01
CA THR A 55 -16.14 21.63 24.68
C THR A 55 -17.63 22.03 24.58
N SER A 56 -18.53 21.19 25.08
CA SER A 56 -19.93 21.50 25.33
C SER A 56 -20.44 20.69 26.54
N ALA A 57 -20.65 21.37 27.68
CA ALA A 57 -21.02 20.73 28.93
C ALA A 57 -22.51 20.31 29.00
N THR A 58 -23.38 20.99 28.26
CA THR A 58 -24.84 20.86 28.43
C THR A 58 -25.59 20.31 27.24
N SER A 59 -24.93 20.16 26.09
CA SER A 59 -25.53 19.67 24.85
C SER A 59 -24.59 18.78 24.07
N PHE A 60 -25.17 17.91 23.26
CA PHE A 60 -24.40 17.05 22.35
C PHE A 60 -23.58 17.87 21.35
N SER A 61 -22.35 17.48 21.16
CA SER A 61 -21.47 17.97 20.09
C SER A 61 -20.57 16.84 19.62
N THR A 62 -20.36 16.72 18.32
CA THR A 62 -19.42 15.76 17.73
C THR A 62 -17.98 16.01 18.15
N SER A 63 -17.67 17.23 18.61
CA SER A 63 -16.35 17.61 19.14
C SER A 63 -16.16 17.29 20.61
N ASN A 64 -17.22 16.83 21.30
CA ASN A 64 -17.10 16.39 22.69
C ASN A 64 -16.36 15.06 22.80
N THR A 65 -15.70 14.89 23.91
CA THR A 65 -15.11 13.62 24.34
C THR A 65 -16.25 12.68 24.77
N ALA A 66 -16.33 11.48 24.20
CA ALA A 66 -17.33 10.47 24.56
C ALA A 66 -16.82 9.53 25.65
N PHE A 67 -15.59 9.02 25.49
CA PHE A 67 -14.96 8.10 26.43
C PHE A 67 -13.48 8.37 26.58
N VAL A 68 -12.97 8.32 27.82
CA VAL A 68 -11.54 8.50 28.14
C VAL A 68 -11.09 7.50 29.19
N ILE A 69 -9.90 6.92 28.99
CA ILE A 69 -9.13 6.26 30.03
C ILE A 69 -7.92 7.15 30.36
N GLY A 70 -7.96 7.87 31.47
CA GLY A 70 -6.85 8.65 31.98
C GLY A 70 -5.75 7.76 32.55
N ASN A 71 -4.50 8.11 32.27
CA ASN A 71 -3.30 7.44 32.79
C ASN A 71 -2.21 8.42 33.22
N GLY A 72 -2.57 9.66 33.47
CA GLY A 72 -1.62 10.69 33.96
C GLY A 72 -0.98 10.30 35.27
N ALA A 73 0.24 10.77 35.52
CA ALA A 73 0.98 10.45 36.72
C ALA A 73 0.57 11.32 37.91
N ASP A 74 0.22 12.60 37.67
CA ASP A 74 -0.17 13.59 38.66
C ASP A 74 -0.90 14.78 37.99
N SER A 75 -1.26 15.78 38.79
CA SER A 75 -2.00 16.98 38.34
C SER A 75 -1.24 17.83 37.29
N SER A 76 0.10 17.75 37.27
CA SER A 76 0.94 18.45 36.28
C SER A 76 1.25 17.60 35.05
N ASN A 77 1.14 16.28 35.17
CA ASN A 77 1.44 15.29 34.14
C ASN A 77 0.18 14.49 33.80
N LYS A 78 -0.88 15.19 33.35
CA LYS A 78 -2.12 14.60 32.92
C LYS A 78 -1.96 13.96 31.54
N SER A 79 -2.54 12.78 31.33
CA SER A 79 -2.54 12.08 30.04
C SER A 79 -3.70 11.12 29.91
N ASP A 80 -3.94 10.67 28.68
CA ASP A 80 -4.95 9.68 28.32
C ASP A 80 -4.27 8.49 27.66
N ALA A 81 -4.58 7.26 28.08
CA ALA A 81 -4.16 6.05 27.38
C ALA A 81 -5.03 5.79 26.15
N PHE A 82 -6.32 6.13 26.25
CA PHE A 82 -7.30 5.90 25.22
C PHE A 82 -8.39 6.99 25.24
N LYS A 83 -8.81 7.44 24.06
CA LYS A 83 -9.86 8.44 23.91
C LYS A 83 -10.73 8.15 22.70
N VAL A 84 -12.04 8.32 22.87
CA VAL A 84 -13.04 8.29 21.78
C VAL A 84 -13.81 9.61 21.78
N MET A 85 -13.98 10.20 20.61
CA MET A 85 -14.81 11.40 20.41
C MET A 85 -16.21 11.02 19.93
N PHE A 86 -17.19 11.90 20.08
CA PHE A 86 -18.55 11.65 19.57
C PHE A 86 -18.67 11.68 18.03
N ASN A 87 -17.66 12.15 17.30
CA ASN A 87 -17.55 12.00 15.85
C ASN A 87 -17.04 10.62 15.41
N GLY A 88 -16.66 9.75 16.37
CA GLY A 88 -16.13 8.41 16.12
C GLY A 88 -14.58 8.33 16.08
N ASP A 89 -13.87 9.45 16.12
CA ASP A 89 -12.41 9.44 16.17
C ASP A 89 -11.92 8.73 17.44
N THR A 90 -10.98 7.82 17.27
CA THR A 90 -10.39 7.02 18.35
C THR A 90 -8.88 7.23 18.41
N TYR A 91 -8.37 7.52 19.59
CA TYR A 91 -6.96 7.82 19.84
C TYR A 91 -6.39 6.81 20.85
N VAL A 92 -5.24 6.23 20.51
CA VAL A 92 -4.41 5.41 21.38
C VAL A 92 -3.08 6.12 21.56
N SER A 93 -2.72 6.50 22.80
CA SER A 93 -1.56 7.35 23.06
C SER A 93 -0.22 6.63 23.01
N SER A 94 -0.23 5.31 22.95
CA SER A 94 0.96 4.46 22.90
C SER A 94 0.82 3.43 21.77
N SER A 95 1.41 2.26 21.91
CA SER A 95 1.35 1.21 20.91
C SER A 95 0.00 0.50 20.91
N LEU A 96 -0.56 0.25 19.73
CA LEU A 96 -1.69 -0.67 19.55
C LEU A 96 -1.15 -2.09 19.38
N TYR A 97 -1.65 -3.04 20.17
CA TYR A 97 -1.26 -4.45 20.10
C TYR A 97 -2.38 -5.27 19.45
N LEU A 98 -2.03 -6.09 18.46
CA LEU A 98 -2.90 -7.14 17.92
C LEU A 98 -2.32 -8.51 18.26
N ALA A 99 -3.10 -9.33 18.96
CA ALA A 99 -2.67 -10.65 19.42
C ALA A 99 -1.30 -10.66 20.15
N GLY A 100 -1.05 -9.64 20.97
CA GLY A 100 0.19 -9.49 21.73
C GLY A 100 1.38 -8.91 20.97
N THR A 101 1.22 -8.60 19.67
CA THR A 101 2.26 -7.96 18.85
C THR A 101 1.94 -6.48 18.65
N ALA A 102 2.90 -5.60 18.95
CA ALA A 102 2.73 -4.17 18.73
C ALA A 102 2.69 -3.84 17.23
N ILE A 103 1.75 -3.00 16.82
CA ILE A 103 1.79 -2.36 15.52
C ILE A 103 2.85 -1.26 15.59
N THR A 104 3.99 -1.49 14.91
CA THR A 104 5.09 -0.51 14.85
C THR A 104 5.01 0.39 13.63
N ALA A 105 4.08 0.09 12.69
CA ALA A 105 3.87 0.91 11.51
C ALA A 105 3.31 2.30 11.91
N THR A 106 3.86 3.34 11.32
CA THR A 106 3.36 4.71 11.47
C THR A 106 1.98 4.86 10.81
N ALA A 107 1.22 5.89 11.18
CA ALA A 107 -0.05 6.20 10.52
C ALA A 107 0.13 6.42 9.00
N ALA A 108 1.26 6.99 8.57
CA ALA A 108 1.58 7.15 7.16
C ALA A 108 1.77 5.80 6.44
N GLU A 109 2.46 4.86 7.09
CA GLU A 109 2.66 3.50 6.53
C GLU A 109 1.35 2.69 6.52
N ILE A 110 0.50 2.83 7.54
CA ILE A 110 -0.83 2.20 7.56
C ILE A 110 -1.73 2.81 6.49
N ASN A 111 -1.69 4.14 6.29
CA ASN A 111 -2.47 4.83 5.26
C ASN A 111 -1.97 4.51 3.84
N LEU A 112 -0.70 4.10 3.67
CA LEU A 112 -0.21 3.56 2.40
C LEU A 112 -0.93 2.25 2.01
N LEU A 113 -1.46 1.52 2.97
CA LEU A 113 -2.26 0.29 2.76
C LEU A 113 -3.74 0.60 2.51
N ASP A 114 -4.21 1.81 2.85
CA ASP A 114 -5.58 2.25 2.58
C ASP A 114 -5.72 2.61 1.09
N GLY A 115 -6.51 1.85 0.38
CA GLY A 115 -6.68 2.00 -1.07
C GLY A 115 -5.62 1.26 -1.90
N VAL A 116 -4.68 0.54 -1.27
CA VAL A 116 -3.82 -0.42 -1.97
C VAL A 116 -4.68 -1.61 -2.40
N THR A 117 -5.39 -1.44 -3.49
CA THR A 117 -5.98 -2.56 -4.25
C THR A 117 -4.90 -3.32 -5.02
N THR A 118 -3.66 -2.85 -4.97
CA THR A 118 -2.50 -3.41 -5.65
C THR A 118 -1.28 -3.36 -4.72
N ILE A 119 -0.58 -4.47 -4.60
CA ILE A 119 0.76 -4.51 -4.03
C ILE A 119 1.64 -3.67 -4.97
N GLY A 120 1.81 -2.36 -4.71
CA GLY A 120 2.52 -1.63 -5.71
C GLY A 120 2.65 -0.12 -5.68
N ASP A 121 2.50 0.56 -4.56
CA ASP A 121 3.21 1.85 -4.43
C ASP A 121 4.69 1.61 -4.05
N GLY A 122 5.13 0.34 -4.14
CA GLY A 122 6.51 -0.07 -4.21
C GLY A 122 7.08 0.06 -5.63
N ILE A 123 8.02 -0.83 -5.97
CA ILE A 123 8.72 -0.86 -7.27
C ILE A 123 7.80 -1.34 -8.41
N LEU A 124 6.73 -2.08 -8.10
CA LEU A 124 5.81 -2.67 -9.09
C LEU A 124 4.41 -2.07 -8.95
N ALA A 125 3.80 -1.74 -10.08
CA ALA A 125 2.42 -1.28 -10.19
C ALA A 125 1.58 -2.22 -11.07
N SER A 126 0.35 -2.48 -10.69
CA SER A 126 -0.64 -3.03 -11.60
C SER A 126 -1.05 -1.96 -12.61
N VAL A 127 -1.05 -2.31 -13.88
CA VAL A 127 -1.38 -1.40 -14.98
C VAL A 127 -2.50 -2.03 -15.79
N THR A 128 -3.54 -1.25 -16.08
CA THR A 128 -4.63 -1.65 -16.99
C THR A 128 -4.66 -0.69 -18.18
N GLU A 129 -4.42 -1.19 -19.37
CA GLU A 129 -4.42 -0.44 -20.61
C GLU A 129 -5.27 -1.22 -21.65
N SER A 130 -6.22 -0.55 -22.29
CA SER A 130 -7.12 -1.15 -23.32
C SER A 130 -7.76 -2.50 -22.91
N SER A 131 -8.14 -2.67 -21.67
CA SER A 131 -8.72 -3.89 -21.07
C SER A 131 -7.71 -5.01 -20.72
N ASN A 132 -6.42 -4.85 -20.98
CA ASN A 132 -5.38 -5.75 -20.53
C ASN A 132 -4.88 -5.34 -19.15
N THR A 133 -4.63 -6.30 -18.27
CA THR A 133 -4.07 -6.04 -16.93
C THR A 133 -2.77 -6.80 -16.75
N GLY A 134 -1.71 -6.08 -16.40
CA GLY A 134 -0.38 -6.62 -16.13
C GLY A 134 0.35 -5.85 -15.03
N VAL A 135 1.64 -6.10 -14.90
CA VAL A 135 2.51 -5.46 -13.90
C VAL A 135 3.63 -4.70 -14.59
N ARG A 136 3.87 -3.46 -14.17
CA ARG A 136 4.97 -2.61 -14.64
C ARG A 136 5.73 -1.98 -13.48
N LEU A 137 6.97 -1.52 -13.70
CA LEU A 137 7.66 -0.67 -12.72
C LEU A 137 6.87 0.62 -12.50
N SER A 138 6.56 0.96 -11.26
CA SER A 138 5.79 2.18 -10.89
C SER A 138 6.47 3.46 -11.34
N THR A 139 7.80 3.45 -11.47
CA THR A 139 8.62 4.56 -11.94
C THR A 139 8.73 4.64 -13.47
N SER A 140 8.09 3.73 -14.21
CA SER A 140 8.10 3.71 -15.68
C SER A 140 7.27 4.86 -16.24
N ASN A 141 7.78 5.53 -17.27
CA ASN A 141 6.97 6.45 -18.05
C ASN A 141 6.14 5.65 -19.07
N ALA A 142 4.82 5.65 -18.91
CA ALA A 142 3.89 4.92 -19.77
C ALA A 142 4.08 5.24 -21.27
N SER A 143 4.40 6.50 -21.60
CA SER A 143 4.64 6.91 -23.01
C SER A 143 5.86 6.24 -23.67
N ASN A 144 6.71 5.62 -22.88
CA ASN A 144 7.91 4.93 -23.39
C ASN A 144 7.67 3.43 -23.65
N HIS A 145 6.49 2.93 -23.30
CA HIS A 145 6.11 1.51 -23.46
C HIS A 145 4.93 1.37 -24.42
N GLY A 146 4.80 0.22 -25.05
CA GLY A 146 3.57 -0.21 -25.67
C GLY A 146 2.52 -0.57 -24.62
N GLU A 147 1.27 -0.77 -25.03
CA GLU A 147 0.22 -1.23 -24.12
C GLU A 147 0.61 -2.56 -23.47
N ILE A 148 0.38 -2.66 -22.17
CA ILE A 148 0.70 -3.88 -21.44
C ILE A 148 -0.13 -5.05 -21.97
N GLY A 149 0.49 -6.21 -22.15
CA GLY A 149 -0.24 -7.44 -22.43
C GLY A 149 -1.03 -7.93 -21.22
N ASP A 150 -2.14 -8.61 -21.44
CA ASP A 150 -2.89 -9.20 -20.32
C ASP A 150 -2.04 -10.27 -19.63
N ALA A 151 -2.03 -10.27 -18.30
CA ALA A 151 -1.15 -11.07 -17.43
C ALA A 151 0.36 -10.91 -17.71
N ALA A 152 0.80 -9.83 -18.37
CA ALA A 152 2.20 -9.59 -18.68
C ALA A 152 2.95 -8.90 -17.53
N VAL A 153 4.28 -9.07 -17.50
CA VAL A 153 5.18 -8.45 -16.52
C VAL A 153 6.26 -7.63 -17.22
N ASP A 154 6.21 -6.31 -17.08
CA ASP A 154 7.15 -5.37 -17.69
C ASP A 154 8.05 -4.69 -16.65
N LEU A 155 9.20 -5.25 -16.43
CA LEU A 155 10.26 -4.73 -15.56
C LEU A 155 11.33 -3.99 -16.38
N SER A 156 11.01 -3.56 -17.60
CA SER A 156 11.97 -2.91 -18.48
C SER A 156 12.00 -1.40 -18.28
N LYS A 157 13.18 -0.82 -18.52
CA LYS A 157 13.37 0.63 -18.65
C LYS A 157 13.54 0.99 -20.11
N GLN A 158 12.65 1.82 -20.61
CA GLN A 158 12.72 2.31 -21.99
C GLN A 158 13.37 3.70 -22.05
N GLY A 159 14.30 3.88 -22.98
CA GLY A 159 15.09 5.11 -23.12
C GLY A 159 14.41 6.21 -23.93
N ALA A 160 13.31 5.91 -24.62
CA ALA A 160 12.55 6.86 -25.44
C ALA A 160 11.11 6.37 -25.64
N SER A 161 10.24 7.28 -26.05
CA SER A 161 8.83 6.98 -26.36
C SER A 161 8.70 5.83 -27.37
N SER A 162 7.80 4.93 -27.08
CA SER A 162 7.54 3.74 -27.90
C SER A 162 6.13 3.25 -27.69
N THR A 163 5.53 2.72 -28.72
CA THR A 163 4.22 2.04 -28.67
C THR A 163 4.35 0.52 -28.79
N THR A 164 5.56 -0.01 -28.87
CA THR A 164 5.81 -1.44 -29.15
C THR A 164 6.79 -2.10 -28.18
N ARG A 165 7.52 -1.33 -27.38
CA ARG A 165 8.49 -1.88 -26.42
C ARG A 165 7.81 -2.27 -25.11
N GLY A 166 8.50 -3.11 -24.33
CA GLY A 166 8.02 -3.65 -23.07
C GLY A 166 7.36 -5.02 -23.25
N ALA A 167 6.55 -5.44 -22.31
CA ALA A 167 5.83 -6.69 -22.34
C ALA A 167 4.40 -6.46 -22.88
N THR A 168 4.25 -6.52 -24.21
CA THR A 168 2.97 -6.24 -24.90
C THR A 168 2.20 -7.49 -25.29
N GLY A 169 2.83 -8.67 -25.26
CA GLY A 169 2.18 -9.95 -25.50
C GLY A 169 1.44 -10.50 -24.28
N TYR A 170 0.41 -11.32 -24.49
CA TYR A 170 -0.28 -12.03 -23.41
C TYR A 170 0.69 -12.89 -22.60
N GLY A 171 0.71 -12.76 -21.27
CA GLY A 171 1.59 -13.53 -20.40
C GLY A 171 3.08 -13.36 -20.69
N SER A 172 3.48 -12.26 -21.33
CA SER A 172 4.88 -12.00 -21.69
C SER A 172 5.69 -11.40 -20.54
N LEU A 173 7.01 -11.51 -20.63
CA LEU A 173 7.95 -10.95 -19.66
C LEU A 173 9.02 -10.11 -20.36
N ALA A 174 9.13 -8.83 -20.01
CA ALA A 174 10.22 -7.96 -20.45
C ALA A 174 10.99 -7.42 -19.23
N SER A 175 12.32 -7.53 -19.23
CA SER A 175 13.15 -6.96 -18.18
C SER A 175 14.51 -6.49 -18.72
N GLY A 176 14.94 -5.30 -18.27
CA GLY A 176 16.20 -4.68 -18.67
C GLY A 176 16.02 -3.37 -19.43
N TYR A 177 16.91 -3.08 -20.39
CA TYR A 177 16.91 -1.79 -21.09
C TYR A 177 16.51 -1.94 -22.56
N ASN A 178 15.49 -1.20 -22.99
CA ASN A 178 14.94 -1.23 -24.35
C ASN A 178 14.61 -2.65 -24.83
N THR A 179 13.94 -3.44 -23.98
CA THR A 179 13.50 -4.80 -24.30
C THR A 179 12.10 -4.79 -24.87
N THR A 180 11.80 -5.80 -25.69
CA THR A 180 10.46 -6.00 -26.30
C THR A 180 10.09 -7.47 -26.22
N ALA A 181 8.97 -7.78 -25.59
CA ALA A 181 8.32 -9.09 -25.57
C ALA A 181 6.90 -8.90 -26.12
N SER A 182 6.73 -9.04 -27.45
CA SER A 182 5.54 -8.58 -28.13
C SER A 182 4.52 -9.68 -28.44
N GLU A 183 4.93 -10.93 -28.43
CA GLU A 183 4.03 -12.06 -28.67
C GLU A 183 3.67 -12.79 -27.37
N SER A 184 2.58 -13.56 -27.41
CA SER A 184 2.10 -14.31 -26.26
C SER A 184 3.18 -15.26 -25.74
N TYR A 185 3.33 -15.26 -24.41
CA TYR A 185 4.30 -16.08 -23.66
C TYR A 185 5.77 -15.83 -24.02
N SER A 186 6.07 -14.70 -24.68
CA SER A 186 7.44 -14.35 -25.02
C SER A 186 8.20 -13.78 -23.83
N THR A 187 9.52 -13.99 -23.80
CA THR A 187 10.41 -13.53 -22.74
C THR A 187 11.61 -12.77 -23.31
N ALA A 188 11.79 -11.51 -22.93
CA ALA A 188 12.90 -10.66 -23.35
C ALA A 188 13.67 -10.10 -22.15
N LEU A 189 14.90 -10.55 -21.93
CA LEU A 189 15.72 -10.15 -20.78
C LEU A 189 17.07 -9.61 -21.23
N GLY A 190 17.45 -8.41 -20.77
CA GLY A 190 18.77 -7.84 -21.01
C GLY A 190 18.73 -6.44 -21.60
N SER A 191 19.46 -6.19 -22.70
CA SER A 191 19.56 -4.86 -23.30
C SER A 191 19.36 -4.92 -24.81
N TYR A 192 18.37 -4.18 -25.31
CA TYR A 192 17.96 -4.21 -26.72
C TYR A 192 17.62 -5.63 -27.21
N THR A 193 16.92 -6.39 -26.37
CA THR A 193 16.43 -7.74 -26.73
C THR A 193 15.02 -7.68 -27.28
N VAL A 194 14.74 -8.53 -28.26
CA VAL A 194 13.44 -8.62 -28.91
C VAL A 194 13.00 -10.09 -28.96
N ALA A 195 11.89 -10.41 -28.30
CA ALA A 195 11.20 -11.69 -28.39
C ALA A 195 9.86 -11.43 -29.06
N SER A 196 9.77 -11.72 -30.34
CA SER A 196 8.61 -11.43 -31.21
C SER A 196 7.98 -12.68 -31.82
N GLY A 197 8.46 -13.87 -31.49
CA GLY A 197 7.81 -15.14 -31.80
C GLY A 197 6.93 -15.61 -30.64
N TYR A 198 5.85 -16.31 -30.91
CA TYR A 198 5.02 -16.94 -29.90
C TYR A 198 5.86 -17.91 -29.04
N GLY A 199 5.81 -17.75 -27.72
CA GLY A 199 6.60 -18.56 -26.78
C GLY A 199 8.12 -18.41 -26.93
N SER A 200 8.61 -17.37 -27.59
CA SER A 200 10.04 -17.15 -27.86
C SER A 200 10.78 -16.57 -26.64
N THR A 201 12.09 -16.81 -26.56
CA THR A 201 12.95 -16.32 -25.49
C THR A 201 14.18 -15.62 -26.04
N ALA A 202 14.39 -14.35 -25.71
CA ALA A 202 15.57 -13.57 -26.07
C ALA A 202 16.32 -13.11 -24.82
N LEU A 203 17.57 -13.54 -24.64
CA LEU A 203 18.39 -13.27 -23.44
C LEU A 203 19.75 -12.67 -23.83
N GLY A 204 20.12 -11.53 -23.24
CA GLY A 204 21.44 -10.96 -23.41
C GLY A 204 21.44 -9.53 -23.95
N ARG A 205 22.24 -9.26 -25.02
CA ARG A 205 22.35 -7.91 -25.60
C ARG A 205 22.19 -7.94 -27.10
N LEU A 206 21.26 -7.15 -27.62
CA LEU A 206 20.98 -7.08 -29.07
C LEU A 206 20.66 -8.49 -29.62
N THR A 207 19.83 -9.23 -28.90
CA THR A 207 19.35 -10.56 -29.31
C THR A 207 17.93 -10.48 -29.85
N THR A 208 17.61 -11.31 -30.84
CA THR A 208 16.27 -11.38 -31.44
C THR A 208 15.84 -12.83 -31.54
N ALA A 209 14.68 -13.15 -30.97
CA ALA A 209 13.99 -14.43 -31.13
C ALA A 209 12.64 -14.17 -31.80
N SER A 210 12.55 -14.41 -33.10
CA SER A 210 11.38 -14.13 -33.93
C SER A 210 10.65 -15.37 -34.40
N GLY A 211 11.28 -16.53 -34.37
CA GLY A 211 10.62 -17.81 -34.67
C GLY A 211 9.74 -18.26 -33.50
N TYR A 212 8.63 -18.94 -33.81
CA TYR A 212 7.78 -19.53 -32.76
C TYR A 212 8.57 -20.53 -31.95
N TYR A 213 8.47 -20.44 -30.62
CA TYR A 213 9.23 -21.24 -29.64
C TYR A 213 10.76 -21.13 -29.78
N SER A 214 11.27 -20.13 -30.48
CA SER A 214 12.71 -19.96 -30.66
C SER A 214 13.39 -19.37 -29.41
N THR A 215 14.67 -19.68 -29.24
CA THR A 215 15.50 -19.16 -28.16
C THR A 215 16.78 -18.54 -28.71
N ALA A 216 17.02 -17.27 -28.43
CA ALA A 216 18.24 -16.56 -28.76
C ALA A 216 18.96 -16.12 -27.48
N MET A 217 20.19 -16.53 -27.26
CA MET A 217 20.98 -16.21 -26.07
C MET A 217 22.37 -15.69 -26.40
N GLY A 218 22.79 -14.59 -25.74
CA GLY A 218 24.13 -14.07 -25.87
C GLY A 218 24.19 -12.63 -26.36
N ARG A 219 25.01 -12.36 -27.40
CA ARG A 219 25.19 -11.00 -27.94
C ARG A 219 25.11 -10.99 -29.46
N TYR A 220 24.22 -10.15 -30.01
CA TYR A 220 23.97 -10.12 -31.45
C TYR A 220 23.58 -11.51 -32.02
N THR A 221 22.72 -12.21 -31.33
CA THR A 221 22.18 -13.51 -31.79
C THR A 221 20.79 -13.36 -32.35
N THR A 222 20.47 -14.13 -33.37
CA THR A 222 19.13 -14.13 -34.00
C THR A 222 18.65 -15.56 -34.20
N ALA A 223 17.48 -15.89 -33.66
CA ALA A 223 16.78 -17.14 -33.83
C ALA A 223 15.45 -16.87 -34.54
N SER A 224 15.39 -17.15 -35.86
CA SER A 224 14.26 -16.79 -36.72
C SER A 224 13.41 -17.98 -37.15
N ASP A 225 13.97 -19.19 -37.08
CA ASP A 225 13.24 -20.40 -37.47
C ASP A 225 12.43 -20.97 -36.30
N TYR A 226 11.39 -21.72 -36.62
CA TYR A 226 10.56 -22.42 -35.63
C TYR A 226 11.42 -23.30 -34.71
N ALA A 227 11.19 -23.19 -33.42
CA ALA A 227 11.87 -23.95 -32.36
C ALA A 227 13.42 -23.91 -32.40
N SER A 228 14.01 -22.91 -33.09
CA SER A 228 15.46 -22.81 -33.19
C SER A 228 16.08 -22.31 -31.89
N VAL A 229 17.28 -22.82 -31.58
CA VAL A 229 18.09 -22.36 -30.43
C VAL A 229 19.41 -21.80 -30.94
N VAL A 230 19.67 -20.53 -30.69
CA VAL A 230 20.90 -19.82 -31.13
C VAL A 230 21.60 -19.25 -29.92
N ILE A 231 22.84 -19.68 -29.67
CA ILE A 231 23.62 -19.28 -28.49
C ILE A 231 24.97 -18.72 -28.95
N GLY A 232 25.48 -17.76 -28.19
CA GLY A 232 26.85 -17.25 -28.35
C GLY A 232 26.93 -15.79 -28.78
N ARG A 233 27.78 -15.48 -29.74
CA ARG A 233 28.02 -14.11 -30.21
C ARG A 233 28.03 -14.04 -31.73
N TYR A 234 27.25 -13.12 -32.31
CA TYR A 234 27.08 -12.95 -33.74
C TYR A 234 26.60 -14.22 -34.49
N ASN A 235 25.75 -15.01 -33.82
CA ASN A 235 25.15 -16.20 -34.41
C ASN A 235 23.74 -15.92 -34.91
N SER A 236 23.33 -16.63 -35.96
CA SER A 236 21.97 -16.58 -36.47
C SER A 236 21.56 -17.97 -36.97
N SER A 237 20.30 -18.35 -36.75
CA SER A 237 19.73 -19.58 -37.31
C SER A 237 19.51 -19.40 -38.81
N SER A 238 19.02 -18.20 -39.22
CA SER A 238 18.86 -17.78 -40.59
C SER A 238 18.74 -16.27 -40.70
N SER A 239 19.23 -15.67 -41.78
CA SER A 239 18.95 -14.28 -42.10
C SER A 239 17.55 -14.06 -42.63
N SER A 240 16.91 -15.12 -43.11
CA SER A 240 15.51 -15.20 -43.47
C SER A 240 14.97 -16.53 -42.96
N ALA A 241 13.90 -16.50 -42.20
CA ALA A 241 13.30 -17.71 -41.69
C ALA A 241 12.81 -18.62 -42.86
N THR A 242 13.24 -19.87 -42.84
CA THR A 242 12.73 -20.88 -43.75
C THR A 242 11.37 -21.40 -43.31
N SER A 243 11.14 -21.43 -42.00
CA SER A 243 9.84 -21.65 -41.37
C SER A 243 9.86 -20.95 -40.01
N ALA A 244 9.11 -19.86 -39.88
CA ALA A 244 9.03 -19.11 -38.59
C ALA A 244 7.94 -19.71 -37.67
N ASP A 245 6.89 -20.27 -38.26
CA ASP A 245 5.67 -20.65 -37.52
C ASP A 245 5.46 -22.17 -37.48
N ASN A 246 6.11 -22.93 -38.33
CA ASN A 246 5.95 -24.39 -38.46
C ASN A 246 7.30 -25.10 -38.58
N PHE A 247 7.26 -26.38 -38.22
CA PHE A 247 8.35 -27.33 -38.47
C PHE A 247 8.26 -27.91 -39.88
#